data_e2f42f5d2352b99914affb5f5242d908
#
_entry.id   e2f42f5d2352b99914affb5f5242d908
#
_cell.length_a   1.000
_cell.length_b   1.000
_cell.length_c   1.000
_cell.angle_alpha   90.00
_cell.angle_beta   90.00
_cell.angle_gamma   90.00
#
_symmetry.space_group_name_H-M   'P 1'
#
loop_
_entity.id
_entity.type
_entity.pdbx_description
1 polymer ?
#
loop_
_entity_poly.entity_id
_entity_poly.type
_entity_poly.pdbx_seq_one_letter_code
_entity_poly.pdbx_strand_id
1 'polypeptide(L)'
;NWNLSVFGKYYSLYVAGPMATTTNQDDYVRTTRNMNSIGYGAAGTYFILPGLQAKLSYEKAYRLPTIEEMFGDEDLEMGDISIKPESSDNLNFNLSYNRTFGRHSVYMEGGVIYRNTKDYIQRNIADLSGGKYAAKYINYGKVLTKGYTVSARYGFGNWVSIGGNFTKMDVRDNMKTSISSSAENLAYKERMPNLPYMFADSDVTFYWRDLGRKGNMLTVSYDNQYLHSFTYYSSRIGSNKGDYVVPDQFSHNISLS
;
A
#
# COMPACT_ATOMS: atom_id res chain seq x y z
N ASN A 1 -16.11 -24.19 -14.77
CA ASN A 1 -16.81 -23.69 -13.58
C ASN A 1 -16.39 -22.24 -13.35
N TRP A 2 -17.35 -21.42 -12.88
CA TRP A 2 -17.10 -20.01 -12.59
C TRP A 2 -17.85 -19.60 -11.32
N ASN A 3 -17.36 -18.55 -10.66
CA ASN A 3 -17.98 -17.92 -9.52
C ASN A 3 -18.01 -16.42 -9.76
N LEU A 4 -19.15 -15.76 -9.47
CA LEU A 4 -19.33 -14.33 -9.60
C LEU A 4 -19.82 -13.78 -8.26
N SER A 5 -19.21 -12.69 -7.81
CA SER A 5 -19.67 -11.94 -6.65
C SER A 5 -19.81 -10.46 -6.99
N VAL A 6 -20.86 -9.83 -6.45
CA VAL A 6 -21.10 -8.38 -6.49
C VAL A 6 -21.34 -7.89 -5.07
N PHE A 7 -20.85 -6.69 -4.77
CA PHE A 7 -20.98 -6.12 -3.43
C PHE A 7 -21.12 -4.59 -3.48
N GLY A 8 -21.73 -4.05 -2.45
CA GLY A 8 -21.77 -2.63 -2.14
C GLY A 8 -21.17 -2.38 -0.76
N LYS A 9 -20.50 -1.25 -0.60
CA LYS A 9 -19.91 -0.79 0.67
C LYS A 9 -20.41 0.60 0.98
N TYR A 10 -20.87 0.82 2.21
CA TYR A 10 -21.18 2.14 2.72
C TYR A 10 -20.08 2.57 3.69
N TYR A 11 -19.49 3.72 3.41
CA TYR A 11 -18.47 4.34 4.24
C TYR A 11 -19.11 5.52 4.96
N SER A 12 -19.00 5.55 6.28
CA SER A 12 -19.49 6.66 7.10
C SER A 12 -18.48 6.99 8.17
N LEU A 13 -18.19 8.28 8.32
CA LEU A 13 -17.30 8.79 9.34
C LEU A 13 -17.93 10.05 9.94
N TYR A 14 -18.15 10.02 11.25
CA TYR A 14 -18.44 11.20 12.04
C TYR A 14 -17.31 11.45 13.02
N VAL A 15 -16.75 12.64 13.00
CA VAL A 15 -15.68 13.05 13.91
C VAL A 15 -16.00 14.40 14.53
N ALA A 16 -15.54 14.57 15.76
CA ALA A 16 -15.60 15.83 16.51
C ALA A 16 -14.32 15.97 17.32
N GLY A 17 -13.64 17.09 17.21
CA GLY A 17 -12.38 17.32 17.92
C GLY A 17 -11.98 18.78 17.93
N PRO A 18 -10.95 19.14 18.71
CA PRO A 18 -10.34 20.44 18.68
C PRO A 18 -9.56 20.60 17.37
N MET A 19 -9.70 21.74 16.74
CA MET A 19 -8.93 22.13 15.56
C MET A 19 -8.24 23.45 15.83
N ALA A 20 -6.94 23.53 15.55
CA ALA A 20 -6.19 24.76 15.68
C ALA A 20 -6.73 25.84 14.71
N THR A 21 -6.97 27.04 15.21
CA THR A 21 -7.44 28.19 14.42
C THR A 21 -6.29 29.04 13.93
N THR A 22 -5.13 28.90 14.55
CA THR A 22 -3.91 29.65 14.24
C THR A 22 -2.79 28.71 13.79
N THR A 23 -1.85 29.22 13.00
CA THR A 23 -0.65 28.48 12.57
C THR A 23 0.30 28.16 13.72
N ASN A 24 0.20 28.87 14.86
CA ASN A 24 0.99 28.58 16.03
C ASN A 24 0.36 27.55 16.97
N GLN A 25 -0.84 27.08 16.65
CA GLN A 25 -1.60 26.09 17.43
C GLN A 25 -1.84 26.51 18.89
N ASP A 26 -2.01 27.82 19.13
CA ASP A 26 -2.27 28.42 20.45
C ASP A 26 -3.75 28.70 20.74
N ASP A 27 -4.61 28.48 19.75
CA ASP A 27 -6.05 28.61 19.88
C ASP A 27 -6.79 27.49 19.15
N TYR A 28 -7.83 26.94 19.79
CA TYR A 28 -8.56 25.78 19.30
C TYR A 28 -10.06 26.01 19.33
N VAL A 29 -10.72 25.57 18.28
CA VAL A 29 -12.19 25.51 18.21
C VAL A 29 -12.67 24.07 18.00
N ARG A 30 -13.74 23.71 18.70
CA ARG A 30 -14.34 22.39 18.50
C ARG A 30 -15.04 22.35 17.14
N THR A 31 -14.56 21.47 16.28
CA THR A 31 -15.08 21.30 14.93
C THR A 31 -15.63 19.88 14.75
N THR A 32 -16.66 19.75 13.95
CA THR A 32 -17.27 18.47 13.61
C THR A 32 -17.27 18.24 12.11
N ARG A 33 -17.14 17.01 11.68
CA ARG A 33 -17.29 16.63 10.28
C ARG A 33 -18.02 15.30 10.12
N ASN A 34 -18.89 15.26 9.13
CA ASN A 34 -19.56 14.04 8.68
C ASN A 34 -19.25 13.79 7.21
N MET A 35 -18.83 12.56 6.87
CA MET A 35 -18.50 12.14 5.52
C MET A 35 -19.14 10.80 5.23
N ASN A 36 -19.79 10.70 4.08
CA ASN A 36 -20.42 9.48 3.62
C ASN A 36 -20.02 9.21 2.16
N SER A 37 -19.77 7.94 1.82
CA SER A 37 -19.44 7.53 0.46
C SER A 37 -19.99 6.12 0.20
N ILE A 38 -20.29 5.81 -1.07
CA ILE A 38 -20.76 4.50 -1.49
C ILE A 38 -19.78 3.92 -2.49
N GLY A 39 -19.20 2.80 -2.13
CA GLY A 39 -18.38 1.98 -3.00
C GLY A 39 -19.15 0.76 -3.51
N TYR A 40 -18.67 0.19 -4.58
CA TYR A 40 -19.24 -1.01 -5.16
C TYR A 40 -18.18 -1.77 -5.94
N GLY A 41 -18.43 -3.05 -6.17
CA GLY A 41 -17.51 -3.86 -6.94
C GLY A 41 -18.11 -5.18 -7.39
N ALA A 42 -17.37 -5.82 -8.29
CA ALA A 42 -17.66 -7.15 -8.77
C ALA A 42 -16.37 -7.94 -8.95
N ALA A 43 -16.44 -9.25 -8.72
CA ALA A 43 -15.32 -10.16 -8.96
C ALA A 43 -15.83 -11.45 -9.60
N GLY A 44 -15.12 -11.90 -10.65
CA GLY A 44 -15.35 -13.18 -11.30
C GLY A 44 -14.14 -14.07 -11.16
N THR A 45 -14.35 -15.33 -10.80
CA THR A 45 -13.32 -16.37 -10.81
C THR A 45 -13.71 -17.43 -11.81
N TYR A 46 -12.79 -17.79 -12.70
CA TYR A 46 -12.94 -18.87 -13.65
C TYR A 46 -11.95 -20.00 -13.35
N PHE A 47 -12.46 -21.19 -13.10
CA PHE A 47 -11.66 -22.40 -12.86
C PHE A 47 -11.33 -23.05 -14.20
N ILE A 48 -10.10 -22.82 -14.68
CA ILE A 48 -9.62 -23.26 -16.00
C ILE A 48 -9.45 -24.78 -16.00
N LEU A 49 -8.79 -25.29 -14.98
CA LEU A 49 -8.59 -26.72 -14.72
C LEU A 49 -8.31 -26.95 -13.22
N PRO A 50 -8.29 -28.22 -12.74
CA PRO A 50 -7.99 -28.49 -11.34
C PRO A 50 -6.68 -27.84 -10.87
N GLY A 51 -6.80 -26.94 -9.91
CA GLY A 51 -5.67 -26.17 -9.36
C GLY A 51 -5.33 -24.88 -10.10
N LEU A 52 -5.83 -24.63 -11.31
CA LEU A 52 -5.59 -23.39 -12.07
C LEU A 52 -6.85 -22.54 -12.15
N GLN A 53 -6.76 -21.32 -11.68
CA GLN A 53 -7.87 -20.36 -11.73
C GLN A 53 -7.40 -18.96 -12.13
N ALA A 54 -8.29 -18.24 -12.81
CA ALA A 54 -8.14 -16.84 -13.15
C ALA A 54 -9.21 -16.03 -12.42
N LYS A 55 -8.83 -14.89 -11.84
CA LYS A 55 -9.73 -13.98 -11.14
C LYS A 55 -9.57 -12.57 -11.70
N LEU A 56 -10.69 -11.97 -12.05
CA LEU A 56 -10.79 -10.56 -12.43
C LEU A 56 -11.68 -9.85 -11.42
N SER A 57 -11.26 -8.69 -10.93
CA SER A 57 -12.07 -7.88 -10.02
C SER A 57 -11.98 -6.40 -10.34
N TYR A 58 -13.11 -5.73 -10.19
CA TYR A 58 -13.22 -4.27 -10.20
C TYR A 58 -13.86 -3.80 -8.91
N GLU A 59 -13.32 -2.72 -8.36
CA GLU A 59 -13.88 -2.07 -7.16
C GLU A 59 -13.75 -0.55 -7.25
N LYS A 60 -14.86 0.14 -7.03
CA LYS A 60 -14.89 1.56 -6.64
C LYS A 60 -14.78 1.62 -5.12
N ALA A 61 -13.61 2.03 -4.61
CA ALA A 61 -13.32 2.09 -3.18
C ALA A 61 -13.11 3.53 -2.71
N TYR A 62 -13.32 3.76 -1.41
CA TYR A 62 -13.04 5.01 -0.75
C TYR A 62 -12.14 4.77 0.47
N ARG A 63 -11.21 5.69 0.72
CA ARG A 63 -10.45 5.80 1.95
C ARG A 63 -10.86 7.09 2.66
N LEU A 64 -11.49 6.94 3.81
CA LEU A 64 -11.83 8.09 4.65
C LEU A 64 -10.56 8.60 5.34
N PRO A 65 -10.40 9.93 5.53
CA PRO A 65 -9.28 10.49 6.26
C PRO A 65 -9.22 9.97 7.70
N THR A 66 -8.02 9.86 8.24
CA THR A 66 -7.82 9.53 9.65
C THR A 66 -8.06 10.75 10.55
N ILE A 67 -8.16 10.51 11.85
CA ILE A 67 -8.30 11.60 12.85
C ILE A 67 -7.07 12.51 12.79
N GLU A 68 -5.88 11.95 12.69
CA GLU A 68 -4.61 12.66 12.59
C GLU A 68 -4.55 13.55 11.33
N GLU A 69 -4.99 13.04 10.18
CA GLU A 69 -5.06 13.82 8.93
C GLU A 69 -6.01 15.03 9.04
N MET A 70 -7.07 14.93 9.86
CA MET A 70 -8.09 15.98 9.99
C MET A 70 -7.80 16.96 11.13
N PHE A 71 -7.26 16.51 12.24
CA PHE A 71 -7.04 17.35 13.44
C PHE A 71 -5.57 17.61 13.75
N GLY A 72 -4.64 16.83 13.15
CA GLY A 72 -3.22 16.92 13.45
C GLY A 72 -2.85 16.31 14.80
N ASP A 73 -1.67 16.64 15.25
CA ASP A 73 -1.17 16.41 16.60
C ASP A 73 -0.82 17.75 17.27
N GLU A 74 -0.41 17.70 18.53
CA GLU A 74 -0.08 18.90 19.30
C GLU A 74 1.27 19.52 18.92
N ASP A 75 2.13 18.80 18.16
CA ASP A 75 3.52 19.20 17.98
C ASP A 75 3.92 19.47 16.52
N LEU A 76 3.78 18.49 15.63
CA LEU A 76 4.44 18.48 14.33
C LEU A 76 3.48 18.39 13.14
N GLU A 77 2.23 17.99 13.35
CA GLU A 77 1.26 17.79 12.30
C GLU A 77 0.07 18.73 12.41
N MET A 78 -0.16 19.49 11.36
CA MET A 78 -1.34 20.34 11.23
C MET A 78 -2.47 19.55 10.59
N GLY A 79 -3.61 19.51 11.26
CA GLY A 79 -4.81 18.94 10.71
C GLY A 79 -5.44 19.82 9.61
N ASP A 80 -6.20 19.19 8.74
CA ASP A 80 -7.05 19.86 7.79
C ASP A 80 -8.43 19.18 7.73
N ILE A 81 -9.39 19.76 8.43
CA ILE A 81 -10.75 19.22 8.47
C ILE A 81 -11.42 19.24 7.09
N SER A 82 -10.90 19.97 6.12
CA SER A 82 -11.43 20.04 4.75
C SER A 82 -11.01 18.87 3.86
N ILE A 83 -10.08 18.01 4.31
CA ILE A 83 -9.62 16.84 3.55
C ILE A 83 -10.81 15.99 3.09
N LYS A 84 -10.83 15.69 1.81
CA LYS A 84 -11.85 14.84 1.19
C LYS A 84 -11.43 13.38 1.24
N PRO A 85 -12.38 12.44 1.28
CA PRO A 85 -12.08 11.03 1.09
C PRO A 85 -11.38 10.78 -0.25
N GLU A 86 -10.34 9.95 -0.24
CA GLU A 86 -9.81 9.41 -1.49
C GLU A 86 -10.84 8.51 -2.15
N SER A 87 -10.95 8.57 -3.45
CA SER A 87 -11.73 7.60 -4.22
C SER A 87 -10.85 6.91 -5.25
N SER A 88 -10.97 5.61 -5.38
CA SER A 88 -10.17 4.85 -6.34
C SER A 88 -10.99 3.88 -7.16
N ASP A 89 -10.64 3.78 -8.43
CA ASP A 89 -11.08 2.75 -9.35
C ASP A 89 -9.97 1.70 -9.42
N ASN A 90 -10.26 0.48 -8.94
CA ASN A 90 -9.30 -0.60 -8.81
C ASN A 90 -9.68 -1.75 -9.75
N LEU A 91 -8.78 -2.12 -10.65
CA LEU A 91 -8.90 -3.29 -11.50
C LEU A 91 -7.75 -4.24 -11.22
N ASN A 92 -8.07 -5.49 -10.87
CA ASN A 92 -7.06 -6.51 -10.58
C ASN A 92 -7.36 -7.77 -11.40
N PHE A 93 -6.30 -8.36 -11.93
CA PHE A 93 -6.35 -9.67 -12.55
C PHE A 93 -5.30 -10.57 -11.91
N ASN A 94 -5.69 -11.77 -11.50
CA ASN A 94 -4.81 -12.77 -10.91
C ASN A 94 -4.98 -14.11 -11.60
N LEU A 95 -3.86 -14.80 -11.82
CA LEU A 95 -3.79 -16.18 -12.25
C LEU A 95 -3.08 -16.97 -11.16
N SER A 96 -3.71 -17.99 -10.61
CA SER A 96 -3.11 -18.80 -9.57
C SER A 96 -3.19 -20.30 -9.89
N TYR A 97 -2.12 -20.98 -9.54
CA TYR A 97 -1.99 -22.43 -9.67
C TYR A 97 -1.62 -23.03 -8.33
N ASN A 98 -2.38 -24.01 -7.87
CA ASN A 98 -2.13 -24.73 -6.63
C ASN A 98 -2.37 -26.23 -6.86
N ARG A 99 -1.33 -27.03 -6.66
CA ARG A 99 -1.43 -28.48 -6.85
C ARG A 99 -0.44 -29.25 -5.98
N THR A 100 -0.88 -30.44 -5.56
CA THR A 100 -0.04 -31.40 -4.84
C THR A 100 0.13 -32.66 -5.70
N PHE A 101 1.38 -33.13 -5.81
CA PHE A 101 1.77 -34.32 -6.55
C PHE A 101 2.57 -35.23 -5.61
N GLY A 102 1.95 -36.21 -5.01
CA GLY A 102 2.57 -37.07 -4.02
C GLY A 102 3.09 -36.25 -2.82
N ARG A 103 4.41 -36.10 -2.67
CA ARG A 103 5.03 -35.31 -1.60
C ARG A 103 5.32 -33.86 -2.00
N HIS A 104 5.09 -33.48 -3.24
CA HIS A 104 5.38 -32.14 -3.74
C HIS A 104 4.11 -31.29 -3.70
N SER A 105 4.18 -30.12 -3.11
CA SER A 105 3.15 -29.09 -3.18
C SER A 105 3.71 -27.87 -3.90
N VAL A 106 2.95 -27.36 -4.87
CA VAL A 106 3.33 -26.19 -5.67
C VAL A 106 2.20 -25.18 -5.63
N TYR A 107 2.53 -23.97 -5.25
CA TYR A 107 1.66 -22.80 -5.38
C TYR A 107 2.38 -21.74 -6.19
N MET A 108 1.69 -21.16 -7.17
CA MET A 108 2.17 -20.02 -7.96
C MET A 108 1.01 -19.06 -8.18
N GLU A 109 1.28 -17.78 -8.08
CA GLU A 109 0.32 -16.73 -8.40
C GLU A 109 1.02 -15.58 -9.11
N GLY A 110 0.39 -15.07 -10.16
CA GLY A 110 0.77 -13.84 -10.82
C GLY A 110 -0.43 -12.90 -10.90
N GLY A 111 -0.24 -11.64 -10.57
CA GLY A 111 -1.29 -10.64 -10.59
C GLY A 111 -0.85 -9.32 -11.20
N VAL A 112 -1.78 -8.63 -11.85
CA VAL A 112 -1.61 -7.26 -12.32
C VAL A 112 -2.61 -6.34 -11.62
N ILE A 113 -2.15 -5.14 -11.28
CA ILE A 113 -2.87 -4.14 -10.51
C ILE A 113 -2.95 -2.86 -11.35
N TYR A 114 -4.15 -2.32 -11.45
CA TYR A 114 -4.39 -0.99 -11.99
C TYR A 114 -5.29 -0.23 -11.01
N ARG A 115 -4.81 0.92 -10.51
CA ARG A 115 -5.57 1.77 -9.58
C ARG A 115 -5.46 3.22 -10.02
N ASN A 116 -6.60 3.86 -10.24
CA ASN A 116 -6.69 5.29 -10.51
C ASN A 116 -7.35 5.98 -9.32
N THR A 117 -6.56 6.72 -8.55
CA THR A 117 -6.99 7.40 -7.33
C THR A 117 -7.24 8.88 -7.62
N LYS A 118 -8.34 9.41 -7.08
CA LYS A 118 -8.68 10.83 -7.04
C LYS A 118 -8.67 11.32 -5.60
N ASP A 119 -8.36 12.60 -5.41
CA ASP A 119 -8.23 13.22 -4.10
C ASP A 119 -7.25 12.48 -3.19
N TYR A 120 -6.13 11.98 -3.78
CA TYR A 120 -5.08 11.24 -3.07
C TYR A 120 -4.57 12.06 -1.88
N ILE A 121 -4.61 11.48 -0.69
CA ILE A 121 -4.16 12.16 0.54
C ILE A 121 -2.66 11.92 0.70
N GLN A 122 -1.91 13.01 0.71
CA GLN A 122 -0.47 13.00 0.86
C GLN A 122 -0.03 13.92 1.99
N ARG A 123 0.94 13.45 2.78
CA ARG A 123 1.66 14.25 3.75
C ARG A 123 2.60 15.22 3.01
N ASN A 124 2.48 16.50 3.30
CA ASN A 124 3.34 17.54 2.78
C ASN A 124 3.93 18.34 3.93
N ILE A 125 5.03 19.07 3.68
CA ILE A 125 5.61 19.99 4.65
C ILE A 125 5.12 21.39 4.29
N ALA A 126 4.48 22.04 5.26
CA ALA A 126 4.02 23.42 5.15
C ALA A 126 4.98 24.36 5.88
N ASP A 127 5.28 25.47 5.24
CA ASP A 127 6.00 26.58 5.89
C ASP A 127 5.05 27.32 6.81
N LEU A 128 5.44 27.48 8.06
CA LEU A 128 4.75 28.31 9.04
C LEU A 128 5.47 29.65 9.17
N SER A 129 4.75 30.65 9.61
CA SER A 129 5.39 31.97 9.90
C SER A 129 6.51 31.83 10.94
N GLY A 130 7.57 32.60 10.78
CA GLY A 130 8.72 32.62 11.70
C GLY A 130 9.73 31.48 11.48
N GLY A 131 9.78 30.87 10.27
CA GLY A 131 10.75 29.83 9.93
C GLY A 131 10.46 28.46 10.54
N LYS A 132 9.25 28.26 11.04
CA LYS A 132 8.77 26.97 11.53
C LYS A 132 8.20 26.15 10.38
N TYR A 133 8.27 24.83 10.52
CA TYR A 133 7.69 23.87 9.58
C TYR A 133 6.77 22.91 10.32
N ALA A 134 5.66 22.57 9.70
CA ALA A 134 4.80 21.49 10.16
C ALA A 134 4.47 20.55 9.00
N ALA A 135 4.21 19.31 9.29
CA ALA A 135 3.60 18.44 8.34
C ALA A 135 2.11 18.76 8.21
N LYS A 136 1.58 18.72 7.00
CA LYS A 136 0.16 18.88 6.71
C LYS A 136 -0.26 17.86 5.67
N TYR A 137 -1.42 17.25 5.88
CA TYR A 137 -2.02 16.39 4.86
C TYR A 137 -2.85 17.21 3.88
N ILE A 138 -2.76 16.87 2.62
CA ILE A 138 -3.49 17.54 1.54
C ILE A 138 -4.08 16.51 0.58
N ASN A 139 -5.18 16.86 -0.07
CA ASN A 139 -5.63 16.12 -1.25
C ASN A 139 -4.75 16.50 -2.45
N TYR A 140 -3.74 15.70 -2.73
CA TYR A 140 -2.78 15.96 -3.83
C TYR A 140 -3.46 15.96 -5.20
N GLY A 141 -4.55 15.21 -5.37
CA GLY A 141 -5.28 15.14 -6.62
C GLY A 141 -5.31 13.74 -7.23
N LYS A 142 -4.80 13.55 -8.44
CA LYS A 142 -4.90 12.25 -9.13
C LYS A 142 -3.57 11.52 -9.16
N VAL A 143 -3.61 10.24 -8.76
CA VAL A 143 -2.45 9.34 -8.78
C VAL A 143 -2.83 8.04 -9.48
N LEU A 144 -1.97 7.59 -10.39
CA LEU A 144 -2.13 6.35 -11.12
C LEU A 144 -1.11 5.32 -10.62
N THR A 145 -1.61 4.19 -10.14
CA THR A 145 -0.78 3.04 -9.75
C THR A 145 -0.96 1.90 -10.76
N LYS A 146 0.13 1.40 -11.28
CA LYS A 146 0.20 0.19 -12.10
C LYS A 146 1.25 -0.73 -11.51
N GLY A 147 0.98 -2.02 -11.48
CA GLY A 147 1.94 -2.94 -10.92
C GLY A 147 1.62 -4.39 -11.23
N TYR A 148 2.53 -5.24 -10.79
CA TYR A 148 2.34 -6.67 -10.81
C TYR A 148 2.96 -7.31 -9.56
N THR A 149 2.41 -8.45 -9.20
CA THR A 149 2.91 -9.30 -8.12
C THR A 149 3.13 -10.70 -8.66
N VAL A 150 4.17 -11.36 -8.17
CA VAL A 150 4.42 -12.78 -8.43
C VAL A 150 4.71 -13.45 -7.11
N SER A 151 4.03 -14.55 -6.82
CA SER A 151 4.24 -15.37 -5.64
C SER A 151 4.48 -16.80 -6.04
N ALA A 152 5.40 -17.47 -5.40
CA ALA A 152 5.61 -18.89 -5.57
C ALA A 152 5.92 -19.55 -4.23
N ARG A 153 5.41 -20.76 -4.03
CA ARG A 153 5.73 -21.59 -2.87
C ARG A 153 5.84 -23.03 -3.29
N TYR A 154 6.89 -23.67 -2.83
CA TYR A 154 7.14 -25.09 -3.02
C TYR A 154 7.30 -25.76 -1.65
N GLY A 155 6.65 -26.90 -1.49
CA GLY A 155 6.81 -27.76 -0.32
C GLY A 155 7.16 -29.19 -0.73
N PHE A 156 8.02 -29.82 0.04
CA PHE A 156 8.34 -31.24 -0.11
C PHE A 156 8.01 -32.01 1.16
N GLY A 157 6.88 -32.69 1.13
CA GLY A 157 6.35 -33.45 2.25
C GLY A 157 6.24 -32.57 3.51
N ASN A 158 6.81 -33.09 4.60
CA ASN A 158 6.88 -32.36 5.86
C ASN A 158 8.33 -31.94 6.21
N TRP A 159 9.17 -31.77 5.20
CA TRP A 159 10.62 -31.57 5.37
C TRP A 159 11.05 -30.15 5.05
N VAL A 160 10.54 -29.56 4.00
CA VAL A 160 10.95 -28.25 3.55
C VAL A 160 9.79 -27.49 2.91
N SER A 161 9.74 -26.19 3.17
CA SER A 161 8.92 -25.20 2.48
C SER A 161 9.83 -24.07 2.02
N ILE A 162 9.71 -23.66 0.75
CA ILE A 162 10.41 -22.54 0.15
C ILE A 162 9.37 -21.62 -0.46
N GLY A 163 9.39 -20.36 -0.12
CA GLY A 163 8.44 -19.38 -0.65
C GLY A 163 9.11 -18.08 -1.05
N GLY A 164 8.41 -17.31 -1.86
CA GLY A 164 8.82 -15.96 -2.20
C GLY A 164 7.72 -15.18 -2.88
N ASN A 165 7.80 -13.87 -2.68
CA ASN A 165 6.93 -12.88 -3.29
C ASN A 165 7.77 -11.79 -3.91
N PHE A 166 7.34 -11.29 -5.05
CA PHE A 166 7.93 -10.13 -5.69
C PHE A 166 6.81 -9.17 -6.10
N THR A 167 6.96 -7.90 -5.78
CA THR A 167 6.01 -6.85 -6.15
C THR A 167 6.75 -5.68 -6.78
N LYS A 168 6.24 -5.23 -7.91
CA LYS A 168 6.64 -3.97 -8.52
C LYS A 168 5.40 -3.11 -8.76
N MET A 169 5.40 -1.89 -8.20
CA MET A 169 4.35 -0.91 -8.37
C MET A 169 4.93 0.41 -8.87
N ASP A 170 4.35 0.94 -9.92
CA ASP A 170 4.69 2.25 -10.48
C ASP A 170 3.57 3.22 -10.13
N VAL A 171 3.83 4.09 -9.16
CA VAL A 171 2.89 5.08 -8.63
C VAL A 171 3.27 6.44 -9.21
N ARG A 172 2.40 7.01 -10.05
CA ARG A 172 2.69 8.23 -10.79
C ARG A 172 1.66 9.32 -10.57
N ASP A 173 2.15 10.55 -10.57
CA ASP A 173 1.29 11.72 -10.71
C ASP A 173 0.49 11.63 -12.03
N ASN A 174 -0.83 11.78 -11.93
CA ASN A 174 -1.74 11.72 -13.08
C ASN A 174 -2.52 13.04 -13.26
N MET A 175 -1.99 14.14 -12.71
CA MET A 175 -2.55 15.47 -12.86
C MET A 175 -1.88 16.24 -14.00
N LYS A 176 -2.64 16.62 -15.01
CA LYS A 176 -2.14 17.42 -16.13
C LYS A 176 -1.90 18.89 -15.77
N THR A 177 -2.70 19.42 -14.84
CA THR A 177 -2.63 20.80 -14.35
C THR A 177 -2.26 20.85 -12.89
N SER A 178 -1.52 21.86 -12.46
CA SER A 178 -1.14 22.08 -11.08
C SER A 178 -2.37 22.29 -10.18
N ILE A 179 -2.28 21.90 -8.90
CA ILE A 179 -3.34 22.14 -7.90
C ILE A 179 -3.52 23.64 -7.63
N SER A 180 -2.43 24.38 -7.62
CA SER A 180 -2.39 25.79 -7.23
C SER A 180 -2.58 26.79 -8.37
N SER A 181 -2.53 26.32 -9.61
CA SER A 181 -2.63 27.17 -10.79
C SER A 181 -3.20 26.38 -11.99
N SER A 182 -3.70 27.09 -12.99
CA SER A 182 -4.11 26.47 -14.26
C SER A 182 -2.93 26.09 -15.16
N ALA A 183 -1.69 26.24 -14.67
CA ALA A 183 -0.49 25.91 -15.42
C ALA A 183 -0.29 24.40 -15.57
N GLU A 184 0.47 24.01 -16.55
CA GLU A 184 0.86 22.62 -16.77
C GLU A 184 1.62 22.09 -15.54
N ASN A 185 1.30 20.89 -15.12
CA ASN A 185 1.99 20.22 -14.01
C ASN A 185 3.26 19.54 -14.53
N LEU A 186 4.41 20.08 -14.18
CA LEU A 186 5.71 19.54 -14.56
C LEU A 186 5.98 18.14 -13.99
N ALA A 187 5.27 17.75 -12.92
CA ALA A 187 5.36 16.41 -12.33
C ALA A 187 4.44 15.39 -13.02
N TYR A 188 3.65 15.78 -14.01
CA TYR A 188 2.75 14.85 -14.71
C TYR A 188 3.49 13.64 -15.28
N LYS A 189 3.00 12.46 -14.96
CA LYS A 189 3.60 11.14 -15.25
C LYS A 189 4.92 10.83 -14.52
N GLU A 190 5.38 11.72 -13.68
CA GLU A 190 6.54 11.43 -12.84
C GLU A 190 6.17 10.48 -11.70
N ARG A 191 7.15 9.70 -11.24
CA ARG A 191 6.95 8.80 -10.10
C ARG A 191 6.79 9.61 -8.82
N MET A 192 5.81 9.21 -7.99
CA MET A 192 5.63 9.80 -6.67
C MET A 192 6.88 9.54 -5.82
N PRO A 193 7.48 10.56 -5.21
CA PRO A 193 8.62 10.40 -4.32
C PRO A 193 8.22 9.77 -2.98
N ASN A 194 9.21 9.34 -2.21
CA ASN A 194 9.03 8.77 -0.86
C ASN A 194 8.20 7.48 -0.82
N LEU A 195 8.02 6.82 -1.95
CA LEU A 195 7.29 5.56 -2.06
C LEU A 195 8.20 4.47 -2.66
N PRO A 196 8.44 3.39 -1.93
CA PRO A 196 9.07 2.20 -2.50
C PRO A 196 8.23 1.65 -3.65
N TYR A 197 8.88 1.22 -4.71
CA TYR A 197 8.18 0.75 -5.89
C TYR A 197 8.49 -0.71 -6.26
N MET A 198 9.48 -1.31 -5.62
CA MET A 198 9.85 -2.69 -5.84
C MET A 198 10.33 -3.32 -4.53
N PHE A 199 9.75 -4.47 -4.20
CA PHE A 199 10.10 -5.22 -2.99
C PHE A 199 9.88 -6.70 -3.19
N ALA A 200 10.62 -7.49 -2.44
CA ALA A 200 10.56 -8.93 -2.47
C ALA A 200 10.73 -9.52 -1.07
N ASP A 201 10.06 -10.62 -0.84
CA ASP A 201 10.21 -11.45 0.35
C ASP A 201 10.55 -12.86 -0.08
N SER A 202 11.39 -13.55 0.67
CA SER A 202 11.64 -14.98 0.49
C SER A 202 11.81 -15.68 1.82
N ASP A 203 11.34 -16.91 1.89
CA ASP A 203 11.45 -17.74 3.08
C ASP A 203 11.86 -19.17 2.73
N VAL A 204 12.62 -19.77 3.63
CA VAL A 204 12.94 -21.20 3.60
C VAL A 204 12.74 -21.76 4.99
N THR A 205 11.95 -22.82 5.12
CA THR A 205 11.70 -23.48 6.39
C THR A 205 12.01 -24.97 6.26
N PHE A 206 12.80 -25.49 7.20
CA PHE A 206 13.09 -26.91 7.35
C PHE A 206 12.38 -27.44 8.60
N TYR A 207 11.84 -28.65 8.48
CA TYR A 207 11.12 -29.33 9.54
C TYR A 207 11.75 -30.70 9.82
N TRP A 208 12.20 -30.94 11.05
CA TRP A 208 12.66 -32.25 11.50
C TRP A 208 11.71 -32.75 12.58
N ARG A 209 11.04 -33.84 12.28
CA ARG A 209 10.14 -34.52 13.22
C ARG A 209 10.86 -35.64 13.93
N ASP A 210 10.41 -35.93 15.15
CA ASP A 210 10.93 -37.00 16.00
C ASP A 210 12.44 -36.89 16.31
N LEU A 211 12.96 -35.66 16.35
CA LEU A 211 14.35 -35.39 16.66
C LEU A 211 14.63 -35.72 18.16
N GLY A 212 15.41 -36.77 18.39
CA GLY A 212 15.78 -37.27 19.74
C GLY A 212 14.67 -37.99 20.49
N ARG A 213 13.41 -37.59 20.34
CA ARG A 213 12.24 -38.24 20.97
C ARG A 213 11.04 -38.14 20.03
N LYS A 214 10.25 -39.22 20.01
CA LYS A 214 8.99 -39.26 19.23
C LYS A 214 8.04 -38.16 19.69
N GLY A 215 7.53 -37.40 18.70
CA GLY A 215 6.63 -36.26 18.91
C GLY A 215 7.32 -34.90 19.01
N ASN A 216 8.66 -34.84 19.08
CA ASN A 216 9.39 -33.58 19.01
C ASN A 216 9.45 -33.10 17.57
N MET A 217 9.42 -31.77 17.39
CA MET A 217 9.64 -31.15 16.09
C MET A 217 10.63 -29.99 16.26
N LEU A 218 11.66 -29.99 15.41
CA LEU A 218 12.56 -28.86 15.26
C LEU A 218 12.24 -28.17 13.96
N THR A 219 12.03 -26.86 14.01
CA THR A 219 11.82 -26.01 12.84
C THR A 219 12.93 -24.98 12.77
N VAL A 220 13.53 -24.86 11.60
CA VAL A 220 14.52 -23.81 11.31
C VAL A 220 14.00 -23.02 10.11
N SER A 221 13.78 -21.73 10.32
CA SER A 221 13.29 -20.83 9.26
C SER A 221 14.31 -19.73 9.02
N TYR A 222 14.47 -19.38 7.75
CA TYR A 222 15.19 -18.20 7.29
C TYR A 222 14.24 -17.36 6.45
N ASP A 223 14.14 -16.06 6.78
CA ASP A 223 13.32 -15.08 6.08
C ASP A 223 14.21 -13.94 5.59
N ASN A 224 13.97 -13.49 4.38
CA ASN A 224 14.62 -12.34 3.78
C ASN A 224 13.61 -11.36 3.24
N GLN A 225 13.82 -10.07 3.50
CA GLN A 225 13.04 -8.98 2.91
C GLN A 225 14.00 -8.06 2.14
N TYR A 226 13.60 -7.70 0.94
CA TYR A 226 14.29 -6.76 0.08
C TYR A 226 13.40 -5.58 -0.26
N LEU A 227 13.91 -4.38 -0.07
CA LEU A 227 13.30 -3.14 -0.49
C LEU A 227 14.26 -2.42 -1.42
N HIS A 228 13.82 -2.18 -2.65
CA HIS A 228 14.64 -1.46 -3.65
C HIS A 228 14.74 0.02 -3.33
N SER A 229 15.85 0.62 -3.68
CA SER A 229 16.12 2.05 -3.52
C SER A 229 15.02 2.91 -4.18
N PHE A 230 14.71 4.02 -3.56
CA PHE A 230 13.71 4.95 -4.07
C PHE A 230 14.13 6.40 -3.80
N THR A 231 13.60 7.32 -4.60
CA THR A 231 13.89 8.75 -4.47
C THR A 231 13.27 9.31 -3.20
N TYR A 232 14.08 10.00 -2.41
CA TYR A 232 13.65 10.80 -1.29
C TYR A 232 13.49 12.26 -1.75
N TYR A 233 12.37 12.87 -1.35
CA TYR A 233 12.10 14.28 -1.59
C TYR A 233 11.62 14.95 -0.30
N SER A 234 12.18 16.12 -0.04
CA SER A 234 11.70 17.02 1.02
C SER A 234 11.85 18.45 0.55
N SER A 235 10.79 19.23 0.61
CA SER A 235 10.82 20.66 0.28
C SER A 235 11.79 21.44 1.15
N ARG A 236 12.00 20.99 2.41
CA ARG A 236 12.90 21.63 3.36
C ARG A 236 14.37 21.58 2.95
N ILE A 237 14.81 20.49 2.38
CA ILE A 237 16.23 20.33 1.96
C ILE A 237 16.47 20.74 0.51
N GLY A 238 15.42 21.24 -0.16
CA GLY A 238 15.52 21.73 -1.53
C GLY A 238 16.07 20.69 -2.50
N SER A 239 15.81 19.40 -2.26
CA SER A 239 16.32 18.35 -3.12
C SER A 239 15.78 18.48 -4.51
N ASN A 240 16.65 18.59 -5.48
CA ASN A 240 16.30 18.34 -6.85
C ASN A 240 15.94 16.86 -7.03
N LYS A 241 15.09 16.60 -7.99
CA LYS A 241 14.61 15.27 -8.28
C LYS A 241 15.76 14.31 -8.57
N GLY A 242 15.98 13.32 -7.73
CA GLY A 242 17.02 12.32 -7.86
C GLY A 242 18.31 12.56 -7.08
N ASP A 243 18.50 13.72 -6.44
CA ASP A 243 19.72 14.02 -5.69
C ASP A 243 19.82 13.20 -4.39
N TYR A 244 18.68 12.81 -3.81
CA TYR A 244 18.62 12.00 -2.60
C TYR A 244 17.90 10.69 -2.86
N VAL A 245 18.55 9.60 -2.49
CA VAL A 245 18.02 8.24 -2.67
C VAL A 245 18.11 7.50 -1.35
N VAL A 246 17.00 6.90 -0.93
CA VAL A 246 17.03 5.88 0.11
C VAL A 246 17.60 4.61 -0.53
N PRO A 247 18.75 4.07 -0.02
CA PRO A 247 19.39 2.93 -0.64
C PRO A 247 18.57 1.64 -0.51
N ASP A 248 18.99 0.62 -1.24
CA ASP A 248 18.46 -0.74 -1.09
C ASP A 248 18.58 -1.21 0.36
N GLN A 249 17.53 -1.87 0.83
CA GLN A 249 17.47 -2.39 2.19
C GLN A 249 17.26 -3.90 2.14
N PHE A 250 18.00 -4.60 3.00
CA PHE A 250 17.89 -6.04 3.21
C PHE A 250 17.67 -6.31 4.68
N SER A 251 16.71 -7.15 4.98
CA SER A 251 16.46 -7.66 6.33
C SER A 251 16.53 -9.19 6.29
N HIS A 252 17.24 -9.78 7.24
CA HIS A 252 17.45 -11.22 7.34
C HIS A 252 17.09 -11.67 8.74
N ASN A 253 16.24 -12.68 8.85
CA ASN A 253 15.84 -13.27 10.12
C ASN A 253 16.08 -14.79 10.08
N ILE A 254 16.56 -15.33 11.18
CA ILE A 254 16.65 -16.76 11.39
C ILE A 254 15.88 -17.08 12.69
N SER A 255 15.00 -18.05 12.63
CA SER A 255 14.25 -18.53 13.78
C SER A 255 14.45 -20.03 13.98
N LEU A 256 14.47 -20.43 15.24
CA LEU A 256 14.58 -21.81 15.68
C LEU A 256 13.48 -22.08 16.72
N SER A 257 12.69 -23.10 16.51
CA SER A 257 11.61 -23.50 17.41
C SER A 257 11.43 -25.01 17.50
#